data_dab606691c195376b716467c8c42346a
#
_entry.id   dab606691c195376b716467c8c42346a
#
_cell.length_a   1.000
_cell.length_b   1.000
_cell.length_c   1.000
_cell.angle_alpha   90.00
_cell.angle_beta   90.00
_cell.angle_gamma   90.00
#
_symmetry.space_group_name_H-M   'P 1'
#
loop_
_entity.id
_entity.type
_entity.pdbx_description
1 polymer ?
#
loop_
_entity_poly.entity_id
_entity_poly.type
_entity_poly.pdbx_seq_one_letter_code
_entity_poly.pdbx_strand_id
1 'polypeptide(L)'
;MALFGLARSADPQPLVRGDGLYLRPAIAPDYAAWARLREQSRAFLAPWEPTWLSDDLTRAAFRRRLRRQGEDIAADESFAFLIFDSTSDDLLGGLTLGGIRRGVAQAATLGYWMGAPHAGNGRMTRAVAAAVRFGFDTLRLHRIEATCIPDNAPSIALLERNGFEREGFARAYLKINDAWRDHILLALLEGEAKRLD
;
A
#
# COMPACT_ATOMS: atom_id res chain seq x y z
N MET A 1 -9.80 -30.55 36.03
CA MET A 1 -9.11 -29.24 35.96
C MET A 1 -9.09 -28.78 34.50
N ALA A 2 -9.95 -27.85 34.15
CA ALA A 2 -10.07 -27.34 32.78
C ALA A 2 -9.08 -26.16 32.61
N LEU A 3 -8.12 -26.32 31.71
CA LEU A 3 -7.25 -25.25 31.26
C LEU A 3 -8.05 -24.32 30.34
N PHE A 4 -8.50 -23.20 30.87
CA PHE A 4 -8.98 -22.09 30.07
C PHE A 4 -7.80 -21.50 29.29
N GLY A 5 -7.72 -21.82 28.01
CA GLY A 5 -6.90 -21.09 27.07
C GLY A 5 -7.44 -19.67 26.96
N LEU A 6 -6.72 -18.70 27.53
CA LEU A 6 -6.92 -17.28 27.32
C LEU A 6 -6.77 -17.00 25.82
N ALA A 7 -7.87 -16.76 25.13
CA ALA A 7 -7.86 -16.17 23.80
C ALA A 7 -7.10 -14.85 23.93
N ARG A 8 -5.93 -14.76 23.30
CA ARG A 8 -5.24 -13.49 23.11
C ARG A 8 -6.23 -12.54 22.45
N SER A 9 -6.61 -11.48 23.14
CA SER A 9 -7.29 -10.34 22.56
C SER A 9 -6.46 -9.93 21.34
N ALA A 10 -7.03 -10.05 20.15
CA ALA A 10 -6.38 -9.56 18.94
C ALA A 10 -6.16 -8.06 19.14
N ASP A 11 -4.92 -7.60 19.09
CA ASP A 11 -4.62 -6.17 19.08
C ASP A 11 -5.47 -5.51 18.00
N PRO A 12 -6.08 -4.34 18.27
CA PRO A 12 -6.95 -3.69 17.32
C PRO A 12 -6.17 -3.46 16.02
N GLN A 13 -6.67 -4.04 14.93
CA GLN A 13 -6.07 -3.87 13.60
C GLN A 13 -6.01 -2.39 13.27
N PRO A 14 -4.88 -1.87 12.71
CA PRO A 14 -4.76 -0.46 12.39
C PRO A 14 -5.85 -0.03 11.40
N LEU A 15 -6.62 0.98 11.78
CA LEU A 15 -7.64 1.61 10.94
C LEU A 15 -7.23 3.05 10.65
N VAL A 16 -6.94 3.35 9.38
CA VAL A 16 -6.53 4.67 8.94
C VAL A 16 -7.71 5.34 8.23
N ARG A 17 -8.16 6.48 8.72
CA ARG A 17 -9.25 7.25 8.11
C ARG A 17 -8.71 8.33 7.19
N GLY A 18 -9.33 8.47 6.01
CA GLY A 18 -9.05 9.51 5.03
C GLY A 18 -10.33 10.25 4.62
N ASP A 19 -10.20 11.20 3.71
CA ASP A 19 -11.32 11.93 3.14
C ASP A 19 -12.14 11.03 2.20
N GLY A 20 -13.36 10.66 2.64
CA GLY A 20 -14.28 9.80 1.91
C GLY A 20 -13.82 8.34 1.75
N LEU A 21 -12.79 7.91 2.49
CA LEU A 21 -12.28 6.54 2.45
C LEU A 21 -11.65 6.13 3.79
N TYR A 22 -11.41 4.83 3.93
CA TYR A 22 -10.61 4.30 5.03
C TYR A 22 -9.72 3.14 4.55
N LEU A 23 -8.66 2.90 5.31
CA LEU A 23 -7.69 1.84 5.05
C LEU A 23 -7.65 0.91 6.26
N ARG A 24 -7.67 -0.39 6.01
CA ARG A 24 -7.44 -1.41 7.03
C ARG A 24 -6.72 -2.63 6.44
N PRO A 25 -6.05 -3.43 7.26
CA PRO A 25 -5.54 -4.72 6.82
C PRO A 25 -6.65 -5.61 6.25
N ALA A 26 -6.28 -6.45 5.29
CA ALA A 26 -7.20 -7.39 4.69
C ALA A 26 -7.64 -8.46 5.69
N ILE A 27 -8.89 -8.91 5.58
CA ILE A 27 -9.45 -10.02 6.34
C ILE A 27 -10.01 -11.10 5.40
N ALA A 28 -10.25 -12.30 5.92
CA ALA A 28 -10.67 -13.43 5.10
C ALA A 28 -11.96 -13.19 4.25
N PRO A 29 -12.98 -12.46 4.75
CA PRO A 29 -14.17 -12.10 3.95
C PRO A 29 -13.87 -11.25 2.72
N ASP A 30 -12.78 -10.47 2.69
CA ASP A 30 -12.44 -9.56 1.58
C ASP A 30 -12.05 -10.31 0.30
N TYR A 31 -11.76 -11.61 0.40
CA TYR A 31 -11.24 -12.38 -0.72
C TYR A 31 -12.03 -12.21 -2.01
N ALA A 32 -13.36 -12.33 -1.95
CA ALA A 32 -14.19 -12.31 -3.15
C ALA A 32 -14.15 -10.94 -3.86
N ALA A 33 -14.23 -9.85 -3.09
CA ALA A 33 -14.13 -8.48 -3.61
C ALA A 33 -12.74 -8.20 -4.16
N TRP A 34 -11.70 -8.59 -3.41
CA TRP A 34 -10.31 -8.41 -3.82
C TRP A 34 -9.97 -9.17 -5.10
N ALA A 35 -10.29 -10.46 -5.20
CA ALA A 35 -9.98 -11.28 -6.37
C ALA A 35 -10.71 -10.75 -7.62
N ARG A 36 -12.00 -10.39 -7.48
CA ARG A 36 -12.78 -9.81 -8.57
C ARG A 36 -12.19 -8.48 -9.06
N LEU A 37 -11.88 -7.56 -8.14
CA LEU A 37 -11.36 -6.25 -8.49
C LEU A 37 -9.97 -6.36 -9.14
N ARG A 38 -9.11 -7.23 -8.62
CA ARG A 38 -7.78 -7.51 -9.21
C ARG A 38 -7.92 -8.07 -10.62
N GLU A 39 -8.80 -9.07 -10.83
CA GLU A 39 -9.00 -9.66 -12.15
C GLU A 39 -9.55 -8.64 -13.16
N GLN A 40 -10.56 -7.86 -12.78
CA GLN A 40 -11.11 -6.78 -13.62
C GLN A 40 -10.05 -5.71 -13.98
N SER A 41 -9.03 -5.57 -13.14
CA SER A 41 -7.99 -4.56 -13.30
C SER A 41 -6.70 -5.11 -13.92
N ARG A 42 -6.64 -6.40 -14.30
CA ARG A 42 -5.42 -7.06 -14.76
C ARG A 42 -4.71 -6.30 -15.88
N ALA A 43 -5.42 -5.97 -16.96
CA ALA A 43 -4.83 -5.24 -18.09
C ALA A 43 -4.34 -3.84 -17.72
N PHE A 44 -5.02 -3.18 -16.78
CA PHE A 44 -4.67 -1.85 -16.28
C PHE A 44 -3.44 -1.86 -15.38
N LEU A 45 -3.25 -2.91 -14.58
CA LEU A 45 -2.18 -3.03 -13.60
C LEU A 45 -0.91 -3.70 -14.15
N ALA A 46 -1.06 -4.64 -15.08
CA ALA A 46 0.05 -5.44 -15.61
C ALA A 46 1.27 -4.63 -16.09
N PRO A 47 1.14 -3.46 -16.72
CA PRO A 47 2.30 -2.67 -17.12
C PRO A 47 3.16 -2.13 -15.96
N TRP A 48 2.59 -2.11 -14.74
CA TRP A 48 3.17 -1.42 -13.57
C TRP A 48 3.56 -2.35 -12.43
N GLU A 49 3.24 -3.63 -12.55
CA GLU A 49 3.44 -4.63 -11.50
C GLU A 49 4.35 -5.79 -11.96
N PRO A 50 4.96 -6.53 -11.03
CA PRO A 50 5.56 -7.81 -11.34
C PRO A 50 4.58 -8.75 -12.03
N THR A 51 5.07 -9.67 -12.84
CA THR A 51 4.24 -10.68 -13.50
C THR A 51 3.45 -11.49 -12.48
N TRP A 52 2.14 -11.57 -12.70
CA TRP A 52 1.27 -12.33 -11.81
C TRP A 52 1.40 -13.83 -12.07
N LEU A 53 1.54 -14.58 -11.02
CA LEU A 53 1.51 -16.03 -11.08
C LEU A 53 0.08 -16.53 -11.37
N SER A 54 -0.04 -17.73 -11.93
CA SER A 54 -1.33 -18.32 -12.29
C SER A 54 -2.24 -18.55 -11.05
N ASP A 55 -1.65 -18.70 -9.87
CA ASP A 55 -2.39 -18.93 -8.62
C ASP A 55 -2.59 -17.67 -7.75
N ASP A 56 -2.09 -16.49 -8.16
CA ASP A 56 -2.07 -15.27 -7.34
C ASP A 56 -3.45 -14.85 -6.83
N LEU A 57 -4.50 -15.08 -7.60
CA LEU A 57 -5.87 -14.72 -7.22
C LEU A 57 -6.66 -15.85 -6.56
N THR A 58 -6.02 -16.98 -6.26
CA THR A 58 -6.70 -18.08 -5.56
C THR A 58 -6.94 -17.76 -4.08
N ARG A 59 -7.97 -18.39 -3.51
CA ARG A 59 -8.24 -18.30 -2.06
C ARG A 59 -7.07 -18.79 -1.20
N ALA A 60 -6.32 -19.78 -1.69
CA ALA A 60 -5.14 -20.29 -1.01
C ALA A 60 -4.01 -19.24 -0.97
N ALA A 61 -3.73 -18.59 -2.10
CA ALA A 61 -2.74 -17.50 -2.17
C ALA A 61 -3.16 -16.32 -1.30
N PHE A 62 -4.45 -15.95 -1.31
CA PHE A 62 -4.97 -14.89 -0.44
C PHE A 62 -4.79 -15.21 1.05
N ARG A 63 -5.04 -16.47 1.49
CA ARG A 63 -4.80 -16.89 2.88
C ARG A 63 -3.31 -16.80 3.25
N ARG A 64 -2.40 -17.22 2.35
CA ARG A 64 -0.95 -17.06 2.57
C ARG A 64 -0.57 -15.58 2.72
N ARG A 65 -1.14 -14.71 1.87
CA ARG A 65 -0.96 -13.24 1.94
C ARG A 65 -1.43 -12.69 3.28
N LEU A 66 -2.63 -13.05 3.76
CA LEU A 66 -3.15 -12.58 5.05
C LEU A 66 -2.24 -12.95 6.21
N ARG A 67 -1.78 -14.22 6.25
CA ARG A 67 -0.87 -14.68 7.31
C ARG A 67 0.42 -13.87 7.29
N ARG A 68 1.07 -13.75 6.13
CA ARG A 68 2.30 -12.98 5.98
C ARG A 68 2.11 -11.52 6.39
N GLN A 69 1.06 -10.87 5.93
CA GLN A 69 0.77 -9.47 6.30
C GLN A 69 0.55 -9.31 7.81
N GLY A 70 -0.09 -10.29 8.47
CA GLY A 70 -0.22 -10.29 9.92
C GLY A 70 1.11 -10.45 10.65
N GLU A 71 2.00 -11.32 10.14
CA GLU A 71 3.36 -11.50 10.64
C GLU A 71 4.19 -10.22 10.46
N ASP A 72 4.15 -9.61 9.26
CA ASP A 72 4.88 -8.38 8.94
C ASP A 72 4.42 -7.19 9.82
N ILE A 73 3.13 -7.05 10.08
CA ILE A 73 2.59 -6.02 11.00
C ILE A 73 3.10 -6.25 12.42
N ALA A 74 3.03 -7.50 12.90
CA ALA A 74 3.48 -7.83 14.26
C ALA A 74 4.99 -7.63 14.45
N ALA A 75 5.77 -7.78 13.37
CA ALA A 75 7.22 -7.55 13.35
C ALA A 75 7.61 -6.09 13.09
N ASP A 76 6.64 -5.18 12.87
CA ASP A 76 6.89 -3.79 12.47
C ASP A 76 7.71 -3.66 11.16
N GLU A 77 7.51 -4.61 10.24
CA GLU A 77 8.24 -4.69 8.97
C GLU A 77 7.44 -4.11 7.78
N SER A 78 6.10 -4.24 7.83
CA SER A 78 5.23 -3.77 6.76
C SER A 78 3.78 -3.61 7.23
N PHE A 79 3.11 -2.56 6.74
CA PHE A 79 1.68 -2.31 6.95
C PHE A 79 0.97 -2.31 5.60
N ALA A 80 0.34 -3.43 5.27
CA ALA A 80 -0.44 -3.58 4.04
C ALA A 80 -1.92 -3.36 4.29
N PHE A 81 -2.53 -2.44 3.54
CA PHE A 81 -3.92 -2.04 3.66
C PHE A 81 -4.70 -2.32 2.39
N LEU A 82 -5.97 -2.66 2.54
CA LEU A 82 -6.99 -2.46 1.52
C LEU A 82 -7.66 -1.10 1.74
N ILE A 83 -8.06 -0.45 0.65
CA ILE A 83 -8.69 0.88 0.63
C ILE A 83 -10.17 0.69 0.34
N PHE A 84 -11.02 1.26 1.19
CA PHE A 84 -12.48 1.18 1.06
C PHE A 84 -13.10 2.57 0.94
N ASP A 85 -14.18 2.68 0.18
CA ASP A 85 -15.06 3.85 0.18
C ASP A 85 -15.81 3.92 1.51
N SER A 86 -15.81 5.07 2.19
CA SER A 86 -16.43 5.20 3.52
C SER A 86 -17.96 5.24 3.49
N THR A 87 -18.57 5.40 2.32
CA THR A 87 -20.02 5.47 2.15
C THR A 87 -20.61 4.14 1.70
N SER A 88 -20.01 3.52 0.67
CA SER A 88 -20.53 2.28 0.08
C SER A 88 -19.86 1.01 0.61
N ASP A 89 -18.74 1.15 1.32
CA ASP A 89 -17.89 0.04 1.77
C ASP A 89 -17.27 -0.77 0.61
N ASP A 90 -17.26 -0.21 -0.58
CA ASP A 90 -16.66 -0.82 -1.75
C ASP A 90 -15.13 -0.84 -1.65
N LEU A 91 -14.54 -1.97 -2.02
CA LEU A 91 -13.09 -2.09 -2.16
C LEU A 91 -12.60 -1.31 -3.37
N LEU A 92 -11.72 -0.36 -3.17
CA LEU A 92 -11.18 0.54 -4.20
C LEU A 92 -9.80 0.12 -4.71
N GLY A 93 -8.95 -0.41 -3.83
CA GLY A 93 -7.55 -0.72 -4.14
C GLY A 93 -6.77 -1.18 -2.92
N GLY A 94 -5.46 -1.00 -2.95
CA GLY A 94 -4.59 -1.33 -1.83
C GLY A 94 -3.35 -0.45 -1.77
N LEU A 95 -2.77 -0.35 -0.58
CA LEU A 95 -1.58 0.44 -0.29
C LEU A 95 -0.74 -0.28 0.75
N THR A 96 0.57 -0.16 0.65
CA THR A 96 1.51 -0.76 1.59
C THR A 96 2.59 0.25 1.97
N LEU A 97 2.85 0.40 3.25
CA LEU A 97 4.09 0.95 3.79
C LEU A 97 4.95 -0.23 4.18
N GLY A 98 5.90 -0.60 3.35
CA GLY A 98 6.71 -1.80 3.52
C GLY A 98 8.20 -1.51 3.62
N GLY A 99 8.97 -2.55 3.95
CA GLY A 99 10.42 -2.41 4.10
C GLY A 99 10.78 -1.37 5.16
N ILE A 100 10.09 -1.41 6.30
CA ILE A 100 10.31 -0.46 7.39
C ILE A 100 11.73 -0.67 7.93
N ARG A 101 12.51 0.39 7.92
CA ARG A 101 13.86 0.45 8.44
C ARG A 101 13.89 1.38 9.63
N ARG A 102 14.07 0.82 10.82
CA ARG A 102 14.18 1.56 12.08
C ARG A 102 15.61 2.09 12.30
N GLY A 103 15.93 2.45 13.50
CA GLY A 103 17.24 2.99 13.87
C GLY A 103 17.51 4.34 13.22
N VAL A 104 18.65 4.45 12.55
CA VAL A 104 19.09 5.70 11.92
C VAL A 104 18.31 6.08 10.65
N ALA A 105 17.58 5.15 10.04
CA ALA A 105 16.85 5.41 8.79
C ALA A 105 15.44 5.94 9.04
N GLN A 106 14.68 5.33 9.97
CA GLN A 106 13.27 5.64 10.24
C GLN A 106 12.46 5.83 8.94
N ALA A 107 12.56 4.86 8.02
CA ALA A 107 12.03 5.00 6.68
C ALA A 107 11.17 3.78 6.26
N ALA A 108 10.25 4.00 5.33
CA ALA A 108 9.49 2.95 4.67
C ALA A 108 9.33 3.25 3.17
N THR A 109 9.00 2.22 2.40
CA THR A 109 8.66 2.34 0.99
C THR A 109 7.15 2.24 0.80
N LEU A 110 6.57 3.21 0.10
CA LEU A 110 5.17 3.25 -0.28
C LEU A 110 4.95 2.55 -1.62
N GLY A 111 4.04 1.58 -1.64
CA GLY A 111 3.53 0.96 -2.85
C GLY A 111 2.00 0.97 -2.85
N TYR A 112 1.36 1.08 -4.02
CA TYR A 112 -0.11 1.10 -4.11
C TYR A 112 -0.61 0.61 -5.47
N TRP A 113 -1.88 0.22 -5.49
CA TRP A 113 -2.63 -0.09 -6.70
C TRP A 113 -4.08 0.38 -6.55
N MET A 114 -4.70 0.78 -7.64
CA MET A 114 -6.12 1.16 -7.70
C MET A 114 -6.84 0.23 -8.66
N GLY A 115 -8.03 -0.21 -8.29
CA GLY A 115 -8.90 -0.91 -9.22
C GLY A 115 -9.24 -0.02 -10.42
N ALA A 116 -9.18 -0.57 -11.63
CA ALA A 116 -9.44 0.17 -12.86
C ALA A 116 -10.77 0.96 -12.84
N PRO A 117 -11.89 0.41 -12.32
CA PRO A 117 -13.16 1.17 -12.24
C PRO A 117 -13.11 2.38 -11.30
N HIS A 118 -12.11 2.45 -10.43
CA HIS A 118 -12.01 3.49 -9.39
C HIS A 118 -10.89 4.50 -9.65
N ALA A 119 -10.13 4.31 -10.74
CA ALA A 119 -9.02 5.19 -11.12
C ALA A 119 -9.51 6.56 -11.63
N GLY A 120 -8.62 7.56 -11.59
CA GLY A 120 -8.88 8.90 -12.16
C GLY A 120 -9.70 9.87 -11.29
N ASN A 121 -10.24 9.43 -10.14
CA ASN A 121 -11.15 10.22 -9.29
C ASN A 121 -10.48 10.80 -8.03
N GLY A 122 -9.17 10.92 -7.98
CA GLY A 122 -8.42 11.45 -6.83
C GLY A 122 -8.42 10.54 -5.58
N ARG A 123 -9.08 9.38 -5.63
CA ARG A 123 -9.21 8.46 -4.48
C ARG A 123 -7.85 7.98 -3.98
N MET A 124 -6.93 7.60 -4.88
CA MET A 124 -5.59 7.18 -4.48
C MET A 124 -4.77 8.33 -3.89
N THR A 125 -4.91 9.57 -4.39
CA THR A 125 -4.26 10.76 -3.79
C THR A 125 -4.66 10.90 -2.32
N ARG A 126 -5.96 10.79 -2.01
CA ARG A 126 -6.47 10.85 -0.63
C ARG A 126 -6.02 9.66 0.23
N ALA A 127 -5.94 8.46 -0.36
CA ALA A 127 -5.44 7.29 0.34
C ALA A 127 -3.96 7.42 0.70
N VAL A 128 -3.14 7.93 -0.23
CA VAL A 128 -1.72 8.21 0.02
C VAL A 128 -1.57 9.28 1.10
N ALA A 129 -2.33 10.38 1.06
CA ALA A 129 -2.30 11.39 2.12
C ALA A 129 -2.63 10.80 3.50
N ALA A 130 -3.64 9.93 3.60
CA ALA A 130 -3.98 9.25 4.85
C ALA A 130 -2.86 8.30 5.33
N ALA A 131 -2.26 7.53 4.42
CA ALA A 131 -1.17 6.62 4.74
C ALA A 131 0.12 7.36 5.13
N VAL A 132 0.40 8.51 4.52
CA VAL A 132 1.53 9.39 4.88
C VAL A 132 1.38 9.87 6.32
N ARG A 133 0.20 10.40 6.70
CA ARG A 133 -0.08 10.78 8.08
C ARG A 133 0.10 9.61 9.05
N PHE A 134 -0.44 8.43 8.73
CA PHE A 134 -0.23 7.24 9.54
C PHE A 134 1.27 6.90 9.68
N GLY A 135 2.03 6.97 8.61
CA GLY A 135 3.46 6.72 8.61
C GLY A 135 4.23 7.66 9.54
N PHE A 136 3.94 8.96 9.49
CA PHE A 136 4.64 9.95 10.31
C PHE A 136 4.09 10.01 11.76
N ASP A 137 2.78 10.06 11.93
CA ASP A 137 2.16 10.29 13.23
C ASP A 137 2.12 9.02 14.11
N THR A 138 1.83 7.86 13.50
CA THR A 138 1.66 6.60 14.22
C THR A 138 2.94 5.77 14.21
N LEU A 139 3.52 5.54 13.02
CA LEU A 139 4.72 4.73 12.90
C LEU A 139 6.00 5.51 13.23
N ARG A 140 5.93 6.84 13.40
CA ARG A 140 7.07 7.71 13.72
C ARG A 140 8.21 7.59 12.73
N LEU A 141 7.87 7.45 11.47
CA LEU A 141 8.86 7.47 10.40
C LEU A 141 9.36 8.92 10.20
N HIS A 142 10.60 9.04 9.74
CA HIS A 142 11.18 10.30 9.30
C HIS A 142 11.02 10.50 7.79
N ARG A 143 10.92 9.38 7.04
CA ARG A 143 10.96 9.38 5.58
C ARG A 143 10.04 8.32 4.98
N ILE A 144 9.33 8.68 3.92
CA ILE A 144 8.56 7.73 3.10
C ILE A 144 9.09 7.83 1.67
N GLU A 145 9.53 6.70 1.13
CA GLU A 145 10.08 6.57 -0.22
C GLU A 145 9.04 5.98 -1.17
N ALA A 146 9.08 6.36 -2.43
CA ALA A 146 8.30 5.73 -3.49
C ALA A 146 9.11 5.66 -4.78
N THR A 147 8.82 4.68 -5.63
CA THR A 147 9.49 4.54 -6.92
C THR A 147 8.46 4.35 -8.02
N CYS A 148 8.66 5.00 -9.16
CA CYS A 148 7.78 4.91 -10.31
C CYS A 148 8.56 4.65 -11.59
N ILE A 149 8.03 3.79 -12.46
CA ILE A 149 8.50 3.70 -13.85
C ILE A 149 8.32 5.08 -14.50
N PRO A 150 9.30 5.62 -15.25
CA PRO A 150 9.24 6.98 -15.83
C PRO A 150 7.99 7.22 -16.69
N ASP A 151 7.49 6.21 -17.36
CA ASP A 151 6.31 6.27 -18.22
C ASP A 151 4.99 6.33 -17.43
N ASN A 152 5.01 6.08 -16.10
CA ASN A 152 3.82 6.14 -15.25
C ASN A 152 3.53 7.58 -14.76
N ALA A 153 3.29 8.48 -15.71
CA ALA A 153 3.03 9.88 -15.42
C ALA A 153 1.89 10.11 -14.41
N PRO A 154 0.76 9.35 -14.42
CA PRO A 154 -0.28 9.50 -13.42
C PRO A 154 0.20 9.23 -11.98
N SER A 155 1.03 8.19 -11.78
CA SER A 155 1.58 7.84 -10.47
C SER A 155 2.56 8.90 -9.97
N ILE A 156 3.46 9.37 -10.85
CA ILE A 156 4.42 10.43 -10.52
C ILE A 156 3.68 11.71 -10.10
N ALA A 157 2.70 12.17 -10.90
CA ALA A 157 1.93 13.37 -10.59
C ALA A 157 1.09 13.23 -9.30
N LEU A 158 0.65 11.99 -8.96
CA LEU A 158 -0.04 11.70 -7.71
C LEU A 158 0.91 11.87 -6.52
N LEU A 159 2.11 11.33 -6.59
CA LEU A 159 3.11 11.45 -5.54
C LEU A 159 3.54 12.92 -5.35
N GLU A 160 3.82 13.64 -6.44
CA GLU A 160 4.18 15.06 -6.39
C GLU A 160 3.06 15.91 -5.75
N ARG A 161 1.79 15.63 -6.04
CA ARG A 161 0.65 16.28 -5.36
C ARG A 161 0.55 15.97 -3.86
N ASN A 162 1.13 14.87 -3.42
CA ASN A 162 1.25 14.52 -2.01
C ASN A 162 2.57 15.01 -1.39
N GLY A 163 3.30 15.89 -2.08
CA GLY A 163 4.52 16.51 -1.57
C GLY A 163 5.79 15.67 -1.72
N PHE A 164 5.74 14.54 -2.42
CA PHE A 164 6.95 13.78 -2.71
C PHE A 164 7.83 14.54 -3.70
N GLU A 165 9.10 14.64 -3.40
CA GLU A 165 10.11 15.23 -4.27
C GLU A 165 10.92 14.16 -4.99
N ARG A 166 11.35 14.45 -6.22
CA ARG A 166 12.25 13.56 -6.98
C ARG A 166 13.66 13.71 -6.47
N GLU A 167 14.28 12.59 -6.13
CA GLU A 167 15.66 12.56 -5.63
C GLU A 167 16.64 11.88 -6.58
N GLY A 168 16.15 11.13 -7.55
CA GLY A 168 17.06 10.43 -8.45
C GLY A 168 16.40 9.56 -9.49
N PHE A 169 17.26 8.82 -10.20
CA PHE A 169 16.91 7.89 -11.24
C PHE A 169 17.75 6.61 -11.08
N ALA A 170 17.07 5.48 -10.99
CA ALA A 170 17.71 4.17 -10.85
C ALA A 170 17.50 3.34 -12.12
N ARG A 171 18.59 2.99 -12.80
CA ARG A 171 18.56 2.15 -14.01
C ARG A 171 18.33 0.69 -13.64
N ALA A 172 17.49 -0.01 -14.43
CA ALA A 172 17.22 -1.44 -14.29
C ALA A 172 16.94 -1.85 -12.83
N TYR A 173 16.10 -1.08 -12.14
CA TYR A 173 15.94 -1.12 -10.69
C TYR A 173 15.03 -2.26 -10.22
N LEU A 174 13.86 -2.41 -10.82
CA LEU A 174 12.92 -3.47 -10.49
C LEU A 174 12.49 -4.25 -11.73
N LYS A 175 12.20 -5.53 -11.54
CA LYS A 175 11.68 -6.40 -12.59
C LYS A 175 10.15 -6.28 -12.64
N ILE A 176 9.63 -5.55 -13.61
CA ILE A 176 8.22 -5.30 -13.83
C ILE A 176 7.79 -5.96 -15.12
N ASN A 177 6.72 -6.75 -15.09
CA ASN A 177 6.21 -7.50 -16.24
C ASN A 177 7.34 -8.20 -17.02
N ASP A 178 8.15 -8.97 -16.28
CA ASP A 178 9.32 -9.73 -16.73
C ASP A 178 10.51 -8.94 -17.31
N ALA A 179 10.46 -7.61 -17.32
CA ALA A 179 11.56 -6.75 -17.76
C ALA A 179 12.15 -5.92 -16.62
N TRP A 180 13.48 -5.79 -16.58
CA TRP A 180 14.14 -4.83 -15.72
C TRP A 180 13.81 -3.40 -16.19
N ARG A 181 13.20 -2.59 -15.34
CA ARG A 181 12.73 -1.25 -15.66
C ARG A 181 13.46 -0.21 -14.83
N ASP A 182 13.72 0.92 -15.47
CA ASP A 182 14.22 2.11 -14.79
C ASP A 182 13.13 2.71 -13.90
N HIS A 183 13.53 3.38 -12.82
CA HIS A 183 12.60 4.03 -11.90
C HIS A 183 13.07 5.42 -11.52
N ILE A 184 12.13 6.36 -11.43
CA ILE A 184 12.30 7.63 -10.71
C ILE A 184 12.18 7.33 -9.23
N LEU A 185 13.12 7.85 -8.44
CA LEU A 185 13.13 7.77 -6.99
C LEU A 185 12.50 9.04 -6.43
N LEU A 186 11.48 8.88 -5.57
CA LEU A 186 10.80 9.99 -4.92
C LEU A 186 10.78 9.75 -3.40
N ALA A 187 10.77 10.83 -2.63
CA ALA A 187 10.63 10.74 -1.19
C ALA A 187 9.84 11.92 -0.62
N LEU A 188 9.31 11.71 0.57
CA LEU A 188 8.67 12.73 1.40
C LEU A 188 9.22 12.64 2.82
N LEU A 189 9.59 13.78 3.40
CA LEU A 189 10.09 13.90 4.76
C LEU A 189 8.98 14.39 5.70
N GLU A 190 9.03 13.97 6.96
CA GLU A 190 8.02 14.35 7.98
C GLU A 190 7.82 15.88 8.07
N GLY A 191 8.92 16.65 8.05
CA GLY A 191 8.86 18.12 8.13
C GLY A 191 8.24 18.81 6.91
N GLU A 192 8.19 18.14 5.76
CA GLU A 192 7.60 18.64 4.51
C GLU A 192 6.11 18.35 4.43
N ALA A 193 5.69 17.17 4.91
CA ALA A 193 4.27 16.78 4.95
C ALA A 193 3.42 17.78 5.75
N LYS A 194 3.95 18.36 6.83
CA LYS A 194 3.28 19.37 7.66
C LYS A 194 3.06 20.73 6.97
N ARG A 195 3.61 20.93 5.79
CA ARG A 195 3.42 22.17 4.99
C ARG A 195 2.27 22.06 3.97
N LEU A 196 1.66 20.88 3.88
CA LEU A 196 0.59 20.59 2.90
C LEU A 196 -0.82 20.65 3.52
N ASP A 197 -0.91 20.81 4.85
CA ASP A 197 -2.13 21.08 5.63
C ASP A 197 -2.33 22.61 5.77
#